data_e4d45ed9fde365bc89b2eac8bc724f48
#
_entry.id   e4d45ed9fde365bc89b2eac8bc724f48
#
_cell.length_a   1.000
_cell.length_b   1.000
_cell.length_c   1.000
_cell.angle_alpha   90.00
_cell.angle_beta   90.00
_cell.angle_gamma   90.00
#
_symmetry.space_group_name_H-M   'P 1'
#
loop_
_entity.id
_entity.type
_entity.pdbx_description
1 polymer ?
#
loop_
_entity_poly.entity_id
_entity_poly.type
_entity_poly.pdbx_seq_one_letter_code
_entity_poly.pdbx_strand_id
1 'polypeptide(L)'
;MPRASLALLLAAAARAAGVDYPDQGAQAMARGGAFAAKADDLTAIYYNPAGLAKQGGTRFLLHGNFVDQRLSFARAPRLDSGGAVQQRFDEVESTDGIYPVPFVAASSRFGLDRWTFAAGLYGPHTAGNRTFPKCIGVEANDSPDPCGGEEENYAPQRYLLTHQEFITAFGTFGAAYRVARWLDVGAEFQWAYSTVVLEKATNALGSSLPSSDVIIRLGGEDGKMVDRFTPAFMVGAIARPARGVEIGASARPPLTLRHEGEVDLTPSQTLQDSGVAISPDPARATLVMRLPWVVRGGVRYFREEQGFETWDVELDGTYERYSVVDTIDLEFEPSLQVDSEALGASTIEVFRDPNGWSDTWSARLGGGYAFRRVGPGALMLRAGGNYEAPTQPLDYTQLGFTGWKRFGAAAGAAYRWRGVTLSLGYSHLWHETREVTDTRFMTYDTVAGPPAPGQRCRDVEDAIHCTPIGNGTYRASIDLFAVGLDVAFDELLDRSR
;
A
#
# COMPACT_ATOMS: atom_id res chain seq x y z
N MET A 1 42.07 -19.38 6.63
CA MET A 1 41.60 -18.23 5.84
C MET A 1 40.75 -18.78 4.72
N PRO A 2 39.47 -18.48 4.56
CA PRO A 2 38.76 -17.22 4.65
C PRO A 2 37.44 -17.34 5.47
N ARG A 3 37.28 -16.51 6.45
CA ARG A 3 36.01 -16.38 7.25
C ARG A 3 35.48 -14.95 7.29
N ALA A 4 35.95 -14.05 6.41
CA ALA A 4 35.65 -12.62 6.47
C ALA A 4 34.66 -12.13 5.40
N SER A 5 34.14 -12.98 4.51
CA SER A 5 33.31 -12.52 3.37
C SER A 5 31.80 -12.66 3.56
N LEU A 6 31.34 -13.31 4.64
CA LEU A 6 29.89 -13.49 4.87
C LEU A 6 29.27 -12.42 5.79
N ALA A 7 30.11 -11.73 6.56
CA ALA A 7 29.68 -10.68 7.48
C ALA A 7 29.50 -9.30 6.83
N LEU A 8 30.07 -9.07 5.65
CA LEU A 8 29.97 -7.78 4.92
C LEU A 8 28.73 -7.68 4.01
N LEU A 9 28.02 -8.77 3.76
CA LEU A 9 26.76 -8.75 2.98
C LEU A 9 25.51 -8.49 3.85
N LEU A 10 25.64 -8.47 5.17
CA LEU A 10 24.53 -8.22 6.11
C LEU A 10 24.47 -6.78 6.64
N ALA A 11 25.43 -5.92 6.29
CA ALA A 11 25.51 -4.57 6.87
C ALA A 11 25.01 -3.43 5.97
N ALA A 12 24.48 -3.71 4.78
CA ALA A 12 24.11 -2.68 3.80
C ALA A 12 22.67 -2.71 3.33
N ALA A 13 21.69 -3.13 4.16
CA ALA A 13 20.29 -3.08 3.71
C ALA A 13 19.33 -3.04 4.90
N ALA A 14 19.15 -1.89 5.49
CA ALA A 14 18.13 -1.70 6.51
C ALA A 14 17.18 -0.57 6.14
N ARG A 15 16.34 -0.76 5.11
CA ARG A 15 15.24 0.18 4.81
C ARG A 15 14.16 -0.57 4.03
N ALA A 16 12.94 -0.65 4.58
CA ALA A 16 11.80 -1.08 3.77
C ALA A 16 10.48 -1.26 4.51
N ALA A 17 9.43 -0.62 4.12
CA ALA A 17 8.04 -1.06 4.13
C ALA A 17 7.34 -0.35 2.99
N GLY A 18 6.65 -1.11 2.14
CA GLY A 18 6.02 -0.60 0.93
C GLY A 18 4.60 -0.09 1.13
N VAL A 19 3.98 0.24 0.01
CA VAL A 19 2.57 0.65 -0.09
C VAL A 19 1.63 -0.54 0.07
N ASP A 20 2.12 -1.75 -0.18
CA ASP A 20 1.34 -2.99 -0.23
C ASP A 20 1.43 -3.76 1.09
N TYR A 21 0.33 -4.41 1.49
CA TYR A 21 0.29 -5.36 2.60
C TYR A 21 0.15 -6.76 2.00
N PRO A 22 1.16 -7.63 2.06
CA PRO A 22 1.13 -8.93 1.38
C PRO A 22 0.34 -9.98 2.16
N ASP A 23 -0.94 -9.71 2.41
CA ASP A 23 -1.80 -10.49 3.29
C ASP A 23 -3.05 -10.99 2.56
N GLN A 24 -2.93 -11.25 1.26
CA GLN A 24 -4.04 -11.74 0.45
C GLN A 24 -4.45 -13.16 0.85
N GLY A 25 -5.73 -13.30 1.25
CA GLY A 25 -6.31 -14.59 1.61
C GLY A 25 -6.09 -15.01 3.06
N ALA A 26 -7.10 -15.64 3.64
CA ALA A 26 -7.12 -16.02 5.07
C ALA A 26 -5.99 -16.98 5.46
N GLN A 27 -5.57 -17.88 4.55
CA GLN A 27 -4.50 -18.83 4.83
C GLN A 27 -3.14 -18.14 4.95
N ALA A 28 -2.76 -17.36 3.95
CA ALA A 28 -1.47 -16.68 3.93
C ALA A 28 -1.38 -15.61 5.01
N MET A 29 -2.46 -14.83 5.22
CA MET A 29 -2.53 -13.84 6.29
C MET A 29 -2.32 -14.47 7.66
N ALA A 30 -3.00 -15.57 7.98
CA ALA A 30 -2.84 -16.29 9.24
C ALA A 30 -1.42 -16.83 9.47
N ARG A 31 -0.58 -16.87 8.43
CA ARG A 31 0.83 -17.29 8.45
C ARG A 31 1.80 -16.09 8.43
N GLY A 32 1.29 -14.87 8.68
CA GLY A 32 2.07 -13.63 8.59
C GLY A 32 2.58 -13.33 7.18
N GLY A 33 1.90 -13.84 6.14
CA GLY A 33 2.27 -13.68 4.73
C GLY A 33 3.36 -14.64 4.23
N ALA A 34 3.82 -15.63 5.02
CA ALA A 34 4.76 -16.66 4.58
C ALA A 34 4.04 -17.68 3.70
N PHE A 35 4.16 -17.51 2.36
CA PHE A 35 3.39 -18.30 1.40
C PHE A 35 4.05 -18.44 0.01
N ALA A 36 5.32 -18.05 -0.16
CA ALA A 36 6.02 -18.10 -1.45
C ALA A 36 6.33 -19.53 -1.91
N ALA A 37 6.61 -20.44 -0.98
CA ALA A 37 6.85 -21.85 -1.26
C ALA A 37 5.60 -22.70 -1.07
N LYS A 38 4.77 -22.42 -0.05
CA LYS A 38 3.52 -23.16 0.17
C LYS A 38 2.52 -22.92 -0.96
N ALA A 39 2.09 -21.73 -1.23
CA ALA A 39 1.22 -21.30 -2.33
C ALA A 39 0.23 -22.38 -2.82
N ASP A 40 -0.49 -23.05 -1.89
CA ASP A 40 -1.27 -24.25 -2.15
C ASP A 40 -2.79 -24.01 -2.19
N ASP A 41 -3.24 -22.75 -2.24
CA ASP A 41 -4.59 -22.34 -2.60
C ASP A 41 -4.57 -21.34 -3.78
N LEU A 42 -5.74 -20.84 -4.20
CA LEU A 42 -5.82 -19.98 -5.38
C LEU A 42 -5.25 -18.57 -5.18
N THR A 43 -4.88 -18.19 -3.94
CA THR A 43 -4.11 -16.96 -3.73
C THR A 43 -2.67 -17.06 -4.25
N ALA A 44 -2.28 -18.23 -4.72
CA ALA A 44 -1.06 -18.45 -5.49
C ALA A 44 -0.91 -17.45 -6.66
N ILE A 45 -2.01 -16.98 -7.29
CA ILE A 45 -1.98 -15.93 -8.32
C ILE A 45 -1.47 -14.57 -7.78
N TYR A 46 -1.35 -14.40 -6.48
CA TYR A 46 -0.75 -13.20 -5.87
C TYR A 46 0.65 -13.47 -5.32
N TYR A 47 0.89 -14.68 -4.77
CA TYR A 47 2.16 -14.98 -4.12
C TYR A 47 3.19 -15.64 -5.05
N ASN A 48 2.79 -16.69 -5.75
CA ASN A 48 3.66 -17.46 -6.63
C ASN A 48 2.82 -18.32 -7.59
N PRO A 49 2.68 -17.95 -8.87
CA PRO A 49 1.83 -18.66 -9.82
C PRO A 49 2.21 -20.13 -10.06
N ALA A 50 3.45 -20.54 -9.75
CA ALA A 50 3.83 -21.96 -9.79
C ALA A 50 3.02 -22.83 -8.80
N GLY A 51 2.50 -22.23 -7.73
CA GLY A 51 1.65 -22.89 -6.75
C GLY A 51 0.34 -23.42 -7.33
N LEU A 52 -0.15 -22.86 -8.43
CA LEU A 52 -1.31 -23.37 -9.15
C LEU A 52 -1.13 -24.83 -9.59
N ALA A 53 0.09 -25.29 -9.86
CA ALA A 53 0.36 -26.68 -10.20
C ALA A 53 0.06 -27.66 -9.04
N LYS A 54 -0.07 -27.17 -7.80
CA LYS A 54 -0.49 -27.97 -6.65
C LYS A 54 -2.01 -28.20 -6.61
N GLN A 55 -2.78 -27.35 -7.32
CA GLN A 55 -4.23 -27.43 -7.35
C GLN A 55 -4.67 -28.64 -8.16
N GLY A 56 -5.58 -29.44 -7.60
CA GLY A 56 -6.21 -30.57 -8.28
C GLY A 56 -7.57 -30.19 -8.84
N GLY A 57 -7.97 -30.81 -9.95
CA GLY A 57 -9.31 -30.69 -10.47
C GLY A 57 -9.78 -29.28 -10.80
N THR A 58 -11.03 -28.99 -10.42
CA THR A 58 -11.64 -27.65 -10.54
C THR A 58 -11.88 -27.07 -9.16
N ARG A 59 -11.42 -25.83 -8.93
CA ARG A 59 -11.53 -25.14 -7.63
C ARG A 59 -12.09 -23.75 -7.78
N PHE A 60 -12.71 -23.29 -6.72
CA PHE A 60 -13.19 -21.92 -6.57
C PHE A 60 -12.80 -21.40 -5.18
N LEU A 61 -12.41 -20.13 -5.14
CA LEU A 61 -12.05 -19.44 -3.91
C LEU A 61 -12.74 -18.07 -3.85
N LEU A 62 -13.35 -17.79 -2.71
CA LEU A 62 -13.88 -16.48 -2.35
C LEU A 62 -13.34 -16.10 -0.98
N HIS A 63 -12.53 -15.05 -0.91
CA HIS A 63 -12.06 -14.49 0.35
C HIS A 63 -12.49 -13.03 0.46
N GLY A 64 -12.72 -12.58 1.70
CA GLY A 64 -12.88 -11.19 2.07
C GLY A 64 -11.88 -10.86 3.16
N ASN A 65 -11.00 -9.90 2.88
CA ASN A 65 -10.16 -9.29 3.88
C ASN A 65 -10.80 -7.97 4.31
N PHE A 66 -10.76 -7.66 5.59
CA PHE A 66 -11.33 -6.46 6.20
C PHE A 66 -10.20 -5.74 6.92
N VAL A 67 -9.96 -4.50 6.53
CA VAL A 67 -8.83 -3.69 7.00
C VAL A 67 -9.36 -2.57 7.88
N ASP A 68 -8.91 -2.52 9.13
CA ASP A 68 -9.09 -1.39 10.05
C ASP A 68 -7.74 -0.73 10.26
N GLN A 69 -7.57 0.46 9.69
CA GLN A 69 -6.32 1.22 9.76
C GLN A 69 -6.51 2.46 10.62
N ARG A 70 -5.64 2.62 11.61
CA ARG A 70 -5.60 3.81 12.49
C ARG A 70 -4.32 4.55 12.25
N LEU A 71 -4.44 5.84 12.04
CA LEU A 71 -3.32 6.72 11.78
C LEU A 71 -3.54 8.04 12.53
N SER A 72 -2.55 8.50 13.31
CA SER A 72 -2.61 9.78 13.99
C SER A 72 -1.39 10.64 13.72
N PHE A 73 -1.58 11.93 13.84
CA PHE A 73 -0.56 12.97 13.68
C PHE A 73 -0.71 14.07 14.71
N ALA A 74 0.33 14.27 15.51
CA ALA A 74 0.49 15.40 16.42
C ALA A 74 1.54 16.35 15.84
N ARG A 75 1.10 17.45 15.21
CA ARG A 75 2.00 18.43 14.62
C ARG A 75 2.86 19.11 15.69
N ALA A 76 4.14 19.32 15.40
CA ALA A 76 5.02 20.06 16.27
C ALA A 76 4.53 21.52 16.46
N PRO A 77 4.67 22.12 17.66
CA PRO A 77 4.29 23.50 17.89
C PRO A 77 5.01 24.46 16.93
N ARG A 78 4.31 25.50 16.47
CA ARG A 78 4.94 26.59 15.74
C ARG A 78 5.64 27.52 16.74
N LEU A 79 6.90 27.81 16.48
CA LEU A 79 7.72 28.69 17.32
C LEU A 79 7.88 30.06 16.62
N ASP A 80 8.01 31.11 17.39
CA ASP A 80 8.43 32.40 16.89
C ASP A 80 9.95 32.48 16.67
N SER A 81 10.45 33.58 16.15
CA SER A 81 11.89 33.81 15.91
C SER A 81 12.75 33.79 17.18
N GLY A 82 12.15 33.90 18.35
CA GLY A 82 12.78 33.81 19.66
C GLY A 82 12.75 32.42 20.27
N GLY A 83 12.09 31.44 19.60
CA GLY A 83 11.91 30.06 20.08
C GLY A 83 10.74 29.90 21.07
N ALA A 84 9.92 30.93 21.29
CA ALA A 84 8.71 30.80 22.11
C ALA A 84 7.58 30.15 21.30
N VAL A 85 6.73 29.39 21.99
CA VAL A 85 5.58 28.72 21.35
C VAL A 85 4.55 29.75 20.92
N GLN A 86 4.35 29.90 19.62
CA GLN A 86 3.34 30.77 19.03
C GLN A 86 2.00 30.03 18.88
N GLN A 87 2.01 28.77 18.49
CA GLN A 87 0.81 27.95 18.30
C GLN A 87 1.06 26.50 18.68
N ARG A 88 0.07 25.86 19.32
CA ARG A 88 0.01 24.42 19.58
C ARG A 88 -1.08 23.82 18.73
N PHE A 89 -0.90 22.57 18.34
CA PHE A 89 -1.86 21.83 17.53
C PHE A 89 -2.32 20.58 18.30
N ASP A 90 -3.60 20.31 18.25
CA ASP A 90 -4.15 19.06 18.77
C ASP A 90 -3.75 17.87 17.88
N GLU A 91 -3.64 16.68 18.47
CA GLU A 91 -3.45 15.45 17.72
C GLU A 91 -4.71 15.16 16.92
N VAL A 92 -4.53 14.78 15.66
CA VAL A 92 -5.61 14.37 14.76
C VAL A 92 -5.50 12.89 14.43
N GLU A 93 -6.62 12.24 14.28
CA GLU A 93 -6.72 10.83 13.92
C GLU A 93 -7.53 10.65 12.62
N SER A 94 -7.19 9.61 11.85
CA SER A 94 -8.02 9.21 10.72
C SER A 94 -9.38 8.71 11.19
N THR A 95 -10.42 9.08 10.44
CA THR A 95 -11.82 8.77 10.77
C THR A 95 -12.39 7.61 9.95
N ASP A 96 -11.53 6.89 9.25
CA ASP A 96 -11.94 5.81 8.37
C ASP A 96 -12.48 4.61 9.14
N GLY A 97 -13.45 3.94 8.52
CA GLY A 97 -13.97 2.66 9.01
C GLY A 97 -13.27 1.46 8.38
N ILE A 98 -13.77 0.29 8.73
CA ILE A 98 -13.30 -0.98 8.15
C ILE A 98 -13.69 -1.02 6.67
N TYR A 99 -12.69 -1.25 5.78
CA TYR A 99 -12.96 -1.43 4.36
C TYR A 99 -12.68 -2.87 3.90
N PRO A 100 -13.55 -3.41 3.00
CA PRO A 100 -13.39 -4.77 2.49
C PRO A 100 -12.45 -4.81 1.30
N VAL A 101 -11.61 -5.86 1.23
CA VAL A 101 -10.76 -6.19 0.08
C VAL A 101 -11.10 -7.61 -0.38
N PRO A 102 -11.91 -7.76 -1.43
CA PRO A 102 -12.30 -9.08 -1.92
C PRO A 102 -11.21 -9.74 -2.74
N PHE A 103 -11.18 -11.07 -2.68
CA PHE A 103 -10.38 -11.92 -3.55
C PHE A 103 -11.24 -13.05 -4.06
N VAL A 104 -11.41 -13.15 -5.38
CA VAL A 104 -12.15 -14.23 -6.01
C VAL A 104 -11.30 -14.89 -7.09
N ALA A 105 -11.24 -16.20 -7.12
CA ALA A 105 -10.50 -16.93 -8.13
C ALA A 105 -11.12 -18.29 -8.42
N ALA A 106 -10.86 -18.79 -9.63
CA ALA A 106 -11.19 -20.14 -10.03
C ALA A 106 -10.01 -20.77 -10.78
N SER A 107 -9.86 -22.07 -10.67
CA SER A 107 -8.88 -22.84 -11.45
C SER A 107 -9.45 -24.14 -11.98
N SER A 108 -8.86 -24.62 -13.07
CA SER A 108 -9.15 -25.95 -13.58
C SER A 108 -7.93 -26.54 -14.33
N ARG A 109 -7.80 -27.86 -14.26
CA ARG A 109 -6.87 -28.61 -15.10
C ARG A 109 -7.45 -28.95 -16.48
N PHE A 110 -8.73 -28.78 -16.70
CA PHE A 110 -9.43 -29.18 -17.95
C PHE A 110 -9.08 -30.59 -18.40
N GLY A 111 -8.86 -31.51 -17.45
CA GLY A 111 -8.44 -32.91 -17.73
C GLY A 111 -6.97 -33.08 -18.07
N LEU A 112 -6.12 -32.05 -17.99
CA LEU A 112 -4.70 -32.13 -18.27
C LEU A 112 -3.91 -32.50 -17.00
N ASP A 113 -2.96 -33.44 -17.13
CA ASP A 113 -2.21 -33.97 -15.99
C ASP A 113 -1.19 -32.98 -15.41
N ARG A 114 -0.62 -32.12 -16.25
CA ARG A 114 0.52 -31.25 -15.90
C ARG A 114 0.22 -29.78 -15.92
N TRP A 115 -0.91 -29.37 -16.48
CA TRP A 115 -1.32 -27.97 -16.58
C TRP A 115 -2.43 -27.63 -15.59
N THR A 116 -2.35 -26.46 -15.03
CA THR A 116 -3.45 -25.83 -14.28
C THR A 116 -3.58 -24.40 -14.74
N PHE A 117 -4.80 -24.00 -15.09
CA PHE A 117 -5.12 -22.63 -15.47
C PHE A 117 -5.97 -21.99 -14.36
N ALA A 118 -5.78 -20.70 -14.14
CA ALA A 118 -6.56 -19.96 -13.17
C ALA A 118 -6.93 -18.58 -13.72
N ALA A 119 -8.05 -18.07 -13.23
CA ALA A 119 -8.43 -16.67 -13.39
C ALA A 119 -8.90 -16.14 -12.05
N GLY A 120 -8.65 -14.85 -11.79
CA GLY A 120 -9.05 -14.23 -10.53
C GLY A 120 -9.12 -12.73 -10.63
N LEU A 121 -9.79 -12.16 -9.61
CA LEU A 121 -9.88 -10.72 -9.39
C LEU A 121 -9.54 -10.46 -7.93
N TYR A 122 -8.61 -9.55 -7.69
CA TYR A 122 -8.22 -9.15 -6.35
C TYR A 122 -7.68 -7.72 -6.32
N GLY A 123 -7.75 -7.08 -5.16
CA GLY A 123 -7.07 -5.81 -4.90
C GLY A 123 -5.88 -6.07 -3.99
N PRO A 124 -4.64 -5.66 -4.32
CA PRO A 124 -3.62 -5.53 -3.30
C PRO A 124 -4.08 -4.51 -2.26
N HIS A 125 -3.66 -4.68 -1.01
CA HIS A 125 -3.91 -3.70 0.05
C HIS A 125 -3.02 -2.47 -0.21
N THR A 126 -3.39 -1.66 -1.19
CA THR A 126 -2.80 -0.33 -1.40
C THR A 126 -3.30 0.62 -0.32
N ALA A 127 -2.82 1.85 -0.31
CA ALA A 127 -3.07 2.84 0.76
C ALA A 127 -4.53 2.94 1.26
N GLY A 128 -5.49 2.40 0.51
CA GLY A 128 -6.90 2.32 0.91
C GLY A 128 -7.57 3.67 0.99
N ASN A 129 -8.55 3.78 1.89
CA ASN A 129 -9.23 5.03 2.22
C ASN A 129 -8.60 5.63 3.47
N ARG A 130 -8.33 6.94 3.46
CA ARG A 130 -7.80 7.73 4.59
C ARG A 130 -8.45 9.08 4.60
N THR A 131 -9.20 9.34 5.66
CA THR A 131 -9.90 10.60 5.86
C THR A 131 -9.48 11.20 7.19
N PHE A 132 -9.12 12.46 7.16
CA PHE A 132 -8.83 13.26 8.35
C PHE A 132 -9.82 14.42 8.44
N PRO A 133 -10.06 14.99 9.62
CA PRO A 133 -10.90 16.17 9.75
C PRO A 133 -10.31 17.33 8.92
N LYS A 134 -11.15 18.08 8.24
CA LYS A 134 -10.77 19.35 7.58
C LYS A 134 -10.65 20.46 8.60
N CYS A 135 -11.57 20.47 9.56
CA CYS A 135 -11.70 21.50 10.58
C CYS A 135 -11.67 20.89 11.98
N ILE A 136 -11.29 21.71 12.96
CA ILE A 136 -11.28 21.37 14.39
C ILE A 136 -12.32 22.25 15.10
N GLY A 137 -13.24 21.64 15.85
CA GLY A 137 -14.24 22.33 16.63
C GLY A 137 -15.39 22.98 15.86
N VAL A 138 -15.34 22.99 14.54
CA VAL A 138 -16.39 23.49 13.64
C VAL A 138 -16.66 22.46 12.54
N GLU A 139 -17.88 22.48 11.99
CA GLU A 139 -18.19 21.67 10.80
C GLU A 139 -17.62 22.31 9.55
N ALA A 140 -17.01 21.50 8.69
CA ALA A 140 -16.52 21.94 7.39
C ALA A 140 -17.71 22.25 6.47
N ASN A 141 -17.60 23.30 5.65
CA ASN A 141 -18.55 23.66 4.61
C ASN A 141 -17.88 23.62 3.23
N ASP A 142 -18.67 23.82 2.15
CA ASP A 142 -18.21 23.76 0.76
C ASP A 142 -17.72 25.15 0.24
N SER A 143 -17.41 26.09 1.12
CA SER A 143 -16.85 27.38 0.70
C SER A 143 -15.34 27.31 0.47
N PRO A 144 -14.74 28.31 -0.20
CA PRO A 144 -13.29 28.43 -0.33
C PRO A 144 -12.55 28.46 1.03
N ASP A 145 -13.24 28.88 2.10
CA ASP A 145 -12.75 28.83 3.47
C ASP A 145 -13.59 27.88 4.32
N PRO A 146 -13.37 26.56 4.19
CA PRO A 146 -14.28 25.54 4.72
C PRO A 146 -14.43 25.57 6.25
N CYS A 147 -13.48 26.18 6.99
CA CYS A 147 -13.49 26.26 8.44
C CYS A 147 -13.78 27.68 8.95
N GLY A 148 -14.30 28.58 8.08
CA GLY A 148 -14.69 29.94 8.44
C GLY A 148 -13.55 30.95 8.49
N GLY A 149 -12.37 30.63 7.95
CA GLY A 149 -11.22 31.54 7.80
C GLY A 149 -10.37 31.73 9.05
N GLU A 150 -10.82 31.29 10.23
CA GLU A 150 -10.04 31.40 11.46
C GLU A 150 -8.99 30.30 11.55
N GLU A 151 -7.72 30.68 11.74
CA GLU A 151 -6.57 29.74 11.68
C GLU A 151 -6.72 28.54 12.64
N GLU A 152 -7.23 28.77 13.84
CA GLU A 152 -7.40 27.77 14.89
C GLU A 152 -8.41 26.67 14.54
N ASN A 153 -9.33 26.96 13.62
CA ASN A 153 -10.35 26.01 13.17
C ASN A 153 -9.84 25.03 12.10
N TYR A 154 -8.68 25.28 11.51
CA TYR A 154 -8.15 24.42 10.45
C TYR A 154 -7.30 23.29 11.01
N ALA A 155 -7.56 22.08 10.53
CA ALA A 155 -6.81 20.90 10.95
C ALA A 155 -5.31 20.99 10.57
N PRO A 156 -4.41 20.64 11.50
CA PRO A 156 -2.97 20.85 11.33
C PRO A 156 -2.31 20.03 10.22
N GLN A 157 -2.92 18.91 9.84
CA GLN A 157 -2.42 18.00 8.83
C GLN A 157 -2.90 18.33 7.40
N ARG A 158 -3.71 19.35 7.19
CA ARG A 158 -4.36 19.66 5.90
C ARG A 158 -3.40 19.75 4.71
N TYR A 159 -2.15 20.11 4.94
CA TYR A 159 -1.12 20.18 3.91
C TYR A 159 -0.50 18.81 3.58
N LEU A 160 -0.64 17.83 4.47
CA LEU A 160 -0.17 16.48 4.26
C LEU A 160 -1.27 15.64 3.61
N LEU A 161 -2.48 15.66 4.22
CA LEU A 161 -3.63 14.91 3.73
C LEU A 161 -4.90 15.33 4.46
N THR A 162 -6.01 15.52 3.72
CA THR A 162 -7.36 15.55 4.29
C THR A 162 -8.17 14.36 3.86
N HIS A 163 -8.05 13.94 2.59
CA HIS A 163 -8.71 12.73 2.09
C HIS A 163 -7.88 12.05 1.01
N GLN A 164 -7.87 10.72 1.04
CA GLN A 164 -7.28 9.87 0.01
C GLN A 164 -8.09 8.60 -0.15
N GLU A 165 -8.45 8.28 -1.38
CA GLU A 165 -8.91 6.96 -1.77
C GLU A 165 -8.00 6.44 -2.88
N PHE A 166 -7.30 5.34 -2.64
CA PHE A 166 -6.45 4.70 -3.63
C PHE A 166 -6.79 3.22 -3.70
N ILE A 167 -7.47 2.83 -4.78
CA ILE A 167 -7.93 1.46 -5.02
C ILE A 167 -7.28 0.96 -6.30
N THR A 168 -6.65 -0.20 -6.23
CA THR A 168 -6.16 -0.93 -7.39
C THR A 168 -6.75 -2.33 -7.39
N ALA A 169 -7.23 -2.79 -8.53
CA ALA A 169 -7.73 -4.14 -8.73
C ALA A 169 -6.97 -4.81 -9.88
N PHE A 170 -6.62 -6.08 -9.70
CA PHE A 170 -5.98 -6.89 -10.72
C PHE A 170 -6.93 -7.98 -11.20
N GLY A 171 -7.29 -7.92 -12.50
CA GLY A 171 -7.81 -9.07 -13.23
C GLY A 171 -6.62 -9.94 -13.68
N THR A 172 -6.62 -11.22 -13.33
CA THR A 172 -5.46 -12.09 -13.50
C THR A 172 -5.83 -13.35 -14.25
N PHE A 173 -4.99 -13.73 -15.21
CA PHE A 173 -5.05 -15.03 -15.91
C PHE A 173 -3.69 -15.71 -15.80
N GLY A 174 -3.66 -16.86 -15.14
CA GLY A 174 -2.45 -17.60 -14.86
C GLY A 174 -2.47 -19.03 -15.39
N ALA A 175 -1.28 -19.54 -15.64
CA ALA A 175 -1.06 -20.94 -15.96
C ALA A 175 0.17 -21.47 -15.23
N ALA A 176 0.07 -22.68 -14.70
CA ALA A 176 1.20 -23.40 -14.13
C ALA A 176 1.40 -24.74 -14.82
N TYR A 177 2.66 -25.13 -14.90
CA TYR A 177 3.07 -26.38 -15.53
C TYR A 177 3.98 -27.20 -14.62
N ARG A 178 3.64 -28.44 -14.40
CA ARG A 178 4.50 -29.42 -13.72
C ARG A 178 5.55 -29.95 -14.64
N VAL A 179 6.75 -29.35 -14.64
CA VAL A 179 7.88 -29.74 -15.49
C VAL A 179 8.35 -31.11 -15.11
N ALA A 180 8.53 -31.37 -13.82
CA ALA A 180 8.97 -32.64 -13.25
C ALA A 180 8.32 -32.81 -11.85
N ARG A 181 8.49 -34.01 -11.26
CA ARG A 181 7.99 -34.23 -9.88
C ARG A 181 8.60 -33.29 -8.84
N TRP A 182 9.77 -32.74 -9.13
CA TRP A 182 10.52 -31.87 -8.27
C TRP A 182 10.43 -30.36 -8.65
N LEU A 183 9.80 -30.00 -9.80
CA LEU A 183 9.76 -28.63 -10.30
C LEU A 183 8.40 -28.30 -10.92
N ASP A 184 7.77 -27.27 -10.37
CA ASP A 184 6.63 -26.57 -10.95
C ASP A 184 7.06 -25.15 -11.36
N VAL A 185 6.54 -24.66 -12.49
CA VAL A 185 6.71 -23.29 -12.96
C VAL A 185 5.35 -22.68 -13.27
N GLY A 186 5.23 -21.37 -13.14
CA GLY A 186 4.00 -20.65 -13.43
C GLY A 186 4.27 -19.27 -13.98
N ALA A 187 3.33 -18.78 -14.77
CA ALA A 187 3.32 -17.42 -15.28
C ALA A 187 1.88 -16.92 -15.34
N GLU A 188 1.72 -15.61 -15.21
CA GLU A 188 0.43 -14.97 -15.32
C GLU A 188 0.53 -13.61 -15.98
N PHE A 189 -0.55 -13.26 -16.65
CA PHE A 189 -0.85 -11.92 -17.12
C PHE A 189 -1.83 -11.27 -16.14
N GLN A 190 -1.55 -10.04 -15.78
CA GLN A 190 -2.38 -9.21 -14.92
C GLN A 190 -2.79 -7.95 -15.67
N TRP A 191 -3.98 -7.50 -15.41
CA TRP A 191 -4.51 -6.23 -15.89
C TRP A 191 -4.90 -5.42 -14.66
N ALA A 192 -4.19 -4.33 -14.42
CA ALA A 192 -4.50 -3.40 -13.35
C ALA A 192 -5.57 -2.38 -13.81
N TYR A 193 -6.57 -2.20 -12.96
CA TYR A 193 -7.52 -1.10 -12.96
C TYR A 193 -7.30 -0.32 -11.67
N SER A 194 -7.11 0.99 -11.75
CA SER A 194 -6.80 1.78 -10.55
C SER A 194 -7.54 3.11 -10.54
N THR A 195 -7.97 3.52 -9.36
CA THR A 195 -8.62 4.81 -9.12
C THR A 195 -7.94 5.56 -7.99
N VAL A 196 -7.87 6.88 -8.12
CA VAL A 196 -7.32 7.77 -7.10
C VAL A 196 -8.28 8.94 -6.88
N VAL A 197 -8.53 9.24 -5.60
CA VAL A 197 -9.05 10.51 -5.12
C VAL A 197 -8.04 11.01 -4.10
N LEU A 198 -7.71 12.28 -4.10
CA LEU A 198 -6.85 12.90 -3.11
C LEU A 198 -7.28 14.32 -2.86
N GLU A 199 -7.37 14.70 -1.59
CA GLU A 199 -7.60 16.08 -1.19
C GLU A 199 -6.54 16.50 -0.17
N LYS A 200 -5.94 17.66 -0.39
CA LYS A 200 -5.04 18.33 0.54
C LYS A 200 -5.01 19.83 0.26
N ALA A 201 -4.54 20.61 1.19
CA ALA A 201 -4.21 22.00 0.94
C ALA A 201 -2.75 22.15 0.47
N THR A 202 -2.48 23.21 -0.26
CA THR A 202 -1.14 23.80 -0.42
C THR A 202 -1.21 25.27 -0.04
N ASN A 203 -0.09 25.92 0.18
CA ASN A 203 -0.08 27.34 0.59
C ASN A 203 0.68 28.17 -0.44
N ALA A 204 0.06 29.20 -0.96
CA ALA A 204 0.60 30.03 -2.04
C ALA A 204 1.70 31.01 -1.57
N LEU A 205 1.72 31.38 -0.28
CA LEU A 205 2.63 32.40 0.27
C LEU A 205 3.64 31.86 1.29
N GLY A 206 3.71 30.54 1.49
CA GLY A 206 4.66 29.91 2.42
C GLY A 206 4.38 30.12 3.91
N SER A 207 3.31 30.86 4.25
CA SER A 207 2.99 31.28 5.61
C SER A 207 2.34 30.21 6.48
N SER A 208 1.77 29.16 5.87
CA SER A 208 0.83 28.20 6.48
C SER A 208 -0.45 28.81 7.08
N LEU A 209 -0.82 30.03 6.70
CA LEU A 209 -2.07 30.65 7.07
C LEU A 209 -3.19 30.23 6.13
N PRO A 210 -4.42 29.97 6.61
CA PRO A 210 -5.56 29.58 5.79
C PRO A 210 -5.90 30.55 4.67
N SER A 211 -5.71 31.85 4.91
CA SER A 211 -5.93 32.93 3.93
C SER A 211 -5.08 32.81 2.67
N SER A 212 -4.03 32.00 2.70
CA SER A 212 -3.13 31.74 1.57
C SER A 212 -3.21 30.31 1.06
N ASP A 213 -4.20 29.53 1.50
CA ASP A 213 -4.36 28.13 1.11
C ASP A 213 -5.03 28.00 -0.27
N VAL A 214 -4.63 26.96 -0.98
CA VAL A 214 -5.30 26.45 -2.18
C VAL A 214 -5.63 24.98 -1.91
N ILE A 215 -6.91 24.64 -1.94
CA ILE A 215 -7.36 23.25 -1.79
C ILE A 215 -7.19 22.55 -3.15
N ILE A 216 -6.51 21.43 -3.14
CA ILE A 216 -6.30 20.56 -4.32
C ILE A 216 -7.15 19.32 -4.16
N ARG A 217 -8.02 19.03 -5.15
CA ARG A 217 -8.81 17.81 -5.23
C ARG A 217 -8.50 17.09 -6.53
N LEU A 218 -7.90 15.91 -6.45
CA LEU A 218 -7.73 15.03 -7.59
C LEU A 218 -8.99 14.18 -7.78
N GLY A 219 -9.57 14.21 -8.98
CA GLY A 219 -10.81 13.54 -9.34
C GLY A 219 -12.01 14.47 -9.48
N GLY A 220 -11.85 15.77 -9.23
CA GLY A 220 -12.95 16.75 -9.27
C GLY A 220 -13.94 16.57 -8.11
N GLU A 221 -15.08 17.31 -8.17
CA GLU A 221 -16.09 17.22 -7.12
C GLU A 221 -16.79 15.86 -7.04
N ASP A 222 -17.04 15.21 -8.19
CA ASP A 222 -17.82 13.97 -8.30
C ASP A 222 -17.06 12.81 -8.93
N GLY A 223 -15.79 12.96 -9.20
CA GLY A 223 -15.02 12.03 -10.01
C GLY A 223 -13.84 11.40 -9.30
N LYS A 224 -13.19 10.51 -10.07
CA LYS A 224 -11.94 9.86 -9.69
C LYS A 224 -10.98 9.98 -10.86
N MET A 225 -9.70 10.15 -10.56
CA MET A 225 -8.69 9.88 -11.59
C MET A 225 -8.59 8.37 -11.80
N VAL A 226 -8.56 7.93 -13.05
CA VAL A 226 -8.73 6.52 -13.40
C VAL A 226 -7.65 6.04 -14.36
N ASP A 227 -6.96 4.98 -14.01
CA ASP A 227 -6.21 4.12 -14.92
C ASP A 227 -7.06 2.89 -15.23
N ARG A 228 -7.51 2.79 -16.50
CA ARG A 228 -8.44 1.71 -16.92
C ARG A 228 -7.73 0.41 -17.27
N PHE A 229 -6.45 0.49 -17.65
CA PHE A 229 -5.73 -0.67 -18.17
C PHE A 229 -4.22 -0.46 -18.11
N THR A 230 -3.58 -1.07 -17.14
CA THR A 230 -2.12 -1.22 -17.14
C THR A 230 -1.76 -2.72 -17.10
N PRO A 231 -1.08 -3.25 -18.12
CA PRO A 231 -0.66 -4.64 -18.16
C PRO A 231 0.48 -4.90 -17.19
N ALA A 232 0.41 -6.04 -16.50
CA ALA A 232 1.48 -6.55 -15.64
C ALA A 232 1.64 -8.05 -15.84
N PHE A 233 2.77 -8.59 -15.39
CA PHE A 233 3.11 -9.99 -15.49
C PHE A 233 3.75 -10.45 -14.19
N MET A 234 3.55 -11.73 -13.84
CA MET A 234 4.30 -12.38 -12.78
C MET A 234 4.74 -13.75 -13.23
N VAL A 235 5.92 -14.17 -12.78
CA VAL A 235 6.45 -15.51 -13.00
C VAL A 235 6.85 -16.14 -11.67
N GLY A 236 6.84 -17.47 -11.62
CA GLY A 236 7.23 -18.16 -10.41
C GLY A 236 7.70 -19.59 -10.65
N ALA A 237 8.39 -20.11 -9.65
CA ALA A 237 8.85 -21.49 -9.62
C ALA A 237 8.76 -22.06 -8.20
N ILE A 238 8.48 -23.36 -8.08
CA ILE A 238 8.56 -24.13 -6.83
C ILE A 238 9.35 -25.40 -7.09
N ALA A 239 10.45 -25.55 -6.36
CA ALA A 239 11.29 -26.74 -6.41
C ALA A 239 11.15 -27.57 -5.13
N ARG A 240 11.25 -28.91 -5.28
CA ARG A 240 11.22 -29.91 -4.20
C ARG A 240 12.52 -30.70 -4.21
N PRO A 241 13.63 -30.13 -3.66
CA PRO A 241 14.95 -30.76 -3.71
C PRO A 241 15.05 -32.02 -2.87
N ALA A 242 14.23 -32.13 -1.82
CA ALA A 242 14.18 -33.29 -0.93
C ALA A 242 12.76 -33.52 -0.42
N ARG A 243 12.50 -34.70 0.13
CA ARG A 243 11.20 -35.01 0.75
C ARG A 243 10.93 -34.06 1.92
N GLY A 244 9.75 -33.45 1.93
CA GLY A 244 9.34 -32.50 2.96
C GLY A 244 9.95 -31.10 2.83
N VAL A 245 10.67 -30.79 1.74
CA VAL A 245 11.29 -29.47 1.50
C VAL A 245 10.77 -28.87 0.22
N GLU A 246 10.28 -27.64 0.28
CA GLU A 246 9.94 -26.81 -0.87
C GLU A 246 10.72 -25.51 -0.84
N ILE A 247 11.15 -25.04 -2.03
CA ILE A 247 11.77 -23.74 -2.24
C ILE A 247 10.94 -23.03 -3.31
N GLY A 248 10.35 -21.90 -2.97
CA GLY A 248 9.54 -21.09 -3.87
C GLY A 248 10.24 -19.78 -4.21
N ALA A 249 10.05 -19.32 -5.43
CA ALA A 249 10.45 -17.97 -5.85
C ALA A 249 9.45 -17.42 -6.86
N SER A 250 9.19 -16.11 -6.79
CA SER A 250 8.37 -15.40 -7.77
C SER A 250 8.90 -13.98 -7.99
N ALA A 251 8.57 -13.40 -9.16
CA ALA A 251 8.96 -12.03 -9.51
C ALA A 251 7.86 -11.34 -10.32
N ARG A 252 7.54 -10.11 -9.96
CA ARG A 252 6.68 -9.18 -10.69
C ARG A 252 7.50 -7.95 -11.08
N PRO A 253 7.62 -7.61 -12.38
CA PRO A 253 8.24 -6.37 -12.85
C PRO A 253 7.50 -5.12 -12.35
N PRO A 254 8.12 -3.94 -12.43
CA PRO A 254 7.44 -2.69 -12.10
C PRO A 254 6.36 -2.39 -13.11
N LEU A 255 5.36 -1.63 -12.70
CA LEU A 255 4.33 -1.11 -13.59
C LEU A 255 4.12 0.38 -13.33
N THR A 256 3.69 1.11 -14.36
CA THR A 256 3.40 2.54 -14.27
C THR A 256 1.91 2.73 -14.45
N LEU A 257 1.25 3.20 -13.40
CA LEU A 257 -0.15 3.59 -13.43
C LEU A 257 -0.25 5.04 -13.92
N ARG A 258 -1.19 5.30 -14.83
CA ARG A 258 -1.47 6.62 -15.39
C ARG A 258 -2.96 6.93 -15.19
N HIS A 259 -3.25 7.63 -14.11
CA HIS A 259 -4.63 7.99 -13.78
C HIS A 259 -4.99 9.29 -14.45
N GLU A 260 -5.91 9.25 -15.40
CA GLU A 260 -6.45 10.43 -16.09
C GLU A 260 -7.71 10.95 -15.39
N GLY A 261 -7.85 12.25 -15.26
CA GLY A 261 -9.02 12.87 -14.64
C GLY A 261 -8.91 14.37 -14.51
N GLU A 262 -9.82 14.92 -13.71
CA GLU A 262 -9.91 16.34 -13.42
C GLU A 262 -9.27 16.67 -12.08
N VAL A 263 -8.81 17.89 -11.94
CA VAL A 263 -8.22 18.45 -10.73
C VAL A 263 -8.87 19.79 -10.47
N ASP A 264 -9.50 19.93 -9.29
CA ASP A 264 -10.01 21.21 -8.81
C ASP A 264 -8.95 21.89 -7.95
N LEU A 265 -8.79 23.15 -8.15
CA LEU A 265 -7.85 24.01 -7.46
C LEU A 265 -8.63 25.21 -6.89
N THR A 266 -9.00 25.16 -5.63
CA THR A 266 -9.83 26.18 -4.99
C THR A 266 -8.96 27.09 -4.11
N PRO A 267 -8.61 28.32 -4.55
CA PRO A 267 -7.94 29.29 -3.71
C PRO A 267 -8.88 29.75 -2.56
N SER A 268 -8.30 30.09 -1.41
CA SER A 268 -9.04 30.74 -0.32
C SER A 268 -9.76 32.00 -0.79
N GLN A 269 -10.79 32.44 -0.07
CA GLN A 269 -11.52 33.67 -0.40
C GLN A 269 -10.57 34.86 -0.48
N THR A 270 -9.60 34.97 0.46
CA THR A 270 -8.61 36.04 0.46
C THR A 270 -7.75 36.07 -0.81
N LEU A 271 -7.33 34.91 -1.31
CA LEU A 271 -6.58 34.83 -2.57
C LEU A 271 -7.44 35.23 -3.77
N GLN A 272 -8.71 34.81 -3.81
CA GLN A 272 -9.66 35.19 -4.87
C GLN A 272 -9.91 36.71 -4.86
N ASP A 273 -10.14 37.30 -3.69
CA ASP A 273 -10.34 38.76 -3.52
C ASP A 273 -9.08 39.54 -3.89
N SER A 274 -7.89 38.93 -3.80
CA SER A 274 -6.60 39.48 -4.22
C SER A 274 -6.32 39.30 -5.72
N GLY A 275 -7.29 38.81 -6.50
CA GLY A 275 -7.17 38.62 -7.95
C GLY A 275 -6.35 37.40 -8.36
N VAL A 276 -6.17 36.41 -7.49
CA VAL A 276 -5.57 35.13 -7.89
C VAL A 276 -6.60 34.33 -8.69
N ALA A 277 -6.26 34.01 -9.94
CA ALA A 277 -7.05 33.20 -10.84
C ALA A 277 -6.24 32.00 -11.33
N ILE A 278 -6.89 30.82 -11.34
CA ILE A 278 -6.30 29.57 -11.82
C ILE A 278 -7.13 29.10 -13.02
N SER A 279 -6.48 28.73 -14.11
CA SER A 279 -7.15 28.27 -15.32
C SER A 279 -6.35 27.21 -16.09
N PRO A 280 -7.02 26.22 -16.71
CA PRO A 280 -8.46 25.97 -16.62
C PRO A 280 -8.86 25.45 -15.23
N ASP A 281 -10.13 25.64 -14.85
CA ASP A 281 -10.73 25.09 -13.63
C ASP A 281 -12.10 24.48 -14.02
N PRO A 282 -12.32 23.15 -13.86
CA PRO A 282 -11.32 22.16 -13.44
C PRO A 282 -10.21 21.97 -14.50
N ALA A 283 -9.01 21.67 -14.01
CA ALA A 283 -7.89 21.33 -14.86
C ALA A 283 -7.93 19.86 -15.24
N ARG A 284 -7.49 19.51 -16.45
CA ARG A 284 -7.24 18.10 -16.81
C ARG A 284 -5.81 17.72 -16.46
N ALA A 285 -5.65 16.55 -15.86
CA ALA A 285 -4.32 16.06 -15.51
C ALA A 285 -4.22 14.54 -15.59
N THR A 286 -2.98 14.07 -15.67
CA THR A 286 -2.61 12.67 -15.54
C THR A 286 -1.71 12.52 -14.30
N LEU A 287 -2.16 11.72 -13.33
CA LEU A 287 -1.34 11.34 -12.19
C LEU A 287 -0.55 10.09 -12.55
N VAL A 288 0.77 10.23 -12.57
CA VAL A 288 1.70 9.13 -12.91
C VAL A 288 2.31 8.57 -11.64
N MET A 289 2.03 7.29 -11.37
CA MET A 289 2.58 6.58 -10.22
C MET A 289 3.18 5.25 -10.65
N ARG A 290 4.37 4.94 -10.13
CA ARG A 290 5.05 3.67 -10.39
C ARG A 290 4.88 2.72 -9.21
N LEU A 291 4.66 1.44 -9.49
CA LEU A 291 4.75 0.36 -8.51
C LEU A 291 6.07 -0.40 -8.73
N PRO A 292 6.72 -0.88 -7.64
CA PRO A 292 8.07 -1.40 -7.71
C PRO A 292 8.15 -2.81 -8.33
N TRP A 293 9.38 -3.25 -8.62
CA TRP A 293 9.68 -4.68 -8.69
C TRP A 293 9.37 -5.34 -7.36
N VAL A 294 8.77 -6.53 -7.42
CA VAL A 294 8.55 -7.38 -6.25
C VAL A 294 9.17 -8.74 -6.53
N VAL A 295 10.13 -9.15 -5.70
CA VAL A 295 10.75 -10.48 -5.76
C VAL A 295 10.52 -11.16 -4.43
N ARG A 296 9.92 -12.35 -4.46
CA ARG A 296 9.67 -13.17 -3.27
C ARG A 296 10.47 -14.47 -3.36
N GLY A 297 10.98 -14.91 -2.22
CA GLY A 297 11.62 -16.21 -2.09
C GLY A 297 11.28 -16.83 -0.74
N GLY A 298 11.08 -18.16 -0.72
CA GLY A 298 10.72 -18.86 0.50
C GLY A 298 11.28 -20.28 0.56
N VAL A 299 11.51 -20.76 1.76
CA VAL A 299 11.88 -22.13 2.07
C VAL A 299 10.89 -22.68 3.07
N ARG A 300 10.30 -23.81 2.73
CA ARG A 300 9.30 -24.48 3.54
C ARG A 300 9.77 -25.89 3.88
N TYR A 301 9.60 -26.26 5.14
CA TYR A 301 9.69 -27.65 5.61
C TYR A 301 8.32 -28.14 6.06
N PHE A 302 7.92 -29.33 5.62
CA PHE A 302 6.63 -29.91 6.01
C PHE A 302 6.74 -31.43 6.23
N ARG A 303 5.84 -31.93 7.03
CA ARG A 303 5.73 -33.35 7.34
C ARG A 303 4.37 -33.89 6.90
N GLU A 304 4.46 -34.98 6.17
CA GLU A 304 3.28 -35.76 5.77
C GLU A 304 3.27 -37.10 6.51
N GLU A 305 2.09 -37.47 6.98
CA GLU A 305 1.81 -38.79 7.55
C GLU A 305 0.65 -39.41 6.78
N GLN A 306 0.93 -40.55 6.13
CA GLN A 306 -0.06 -41.25 5.30
C GLN A 306 -0.72 -40.36 4.22
N GLY A 307 0.08 -39.54 3.54
CA GLY A 307 -0.40 -38.62 2.51
C GLY A 307 -1.20 -37.40 3.02
N PHE A 308 -1.17 -37.14 4.31
CA PHE A 308 -1.78 -35.99 4.93
C PHE A 308 -0.70 -35.09 5.57
N GLU A 309 -0.64 -33.83 5.18
CA GLU A 309 0.27 -32.86 5.76
C GLU A 309 -0.17 -32.53 7.19
N THR A 310 0.69 -32.87 8.16
CA THR A 310 0.39 -32.70 9.57
C THR A 310 0.87 -31.37 10.11
N TRP A 311 2.04 -30.90 9.68
CA TRP A 311 2.54 -29.59 10.06
C TRP A 311 3.55 -29.08 9.04
N ASP A 312 3.71 -27.78 9.04
CA ASP A 312 4.71 -27.10 8.22
C ASP A 312 5.24 -25.84 8.90
N VAL A 313 6.42 -25.42 8.47
CA VAL A 313 7.02 -24.11 8.78
C VAL A 313 7.64 -23.56 7.50
N GLU A 314 7.51 -22.26 7.29
CA GLU A 314 8.01 -21.56 6.12
C GLU A 314 8.64 -20.23 6.53
N LEU A 315 9.80 -19.94 5.93
CA LEU A 315 10.50 -18.67 6.05
C LEU A 315 10.59 -18.04 4.66
N ASP A 316 10.04 -16.85 4.53
CA ASP A 316 10.04 -16.08 3.29
C ASP A 316 10.81 -14.78 3.45
N GLY A 317 11.40 -14.33 2.34
CA GLY A 317 11.92 -13.00 2.13
C GLY A 317 11.26 -12.34 0.92
N THR A 318 10.96 -11.05 1.03
CA THR A 318 10.51 -10.26 -0.12
C THR A 318 11.44 -9.06 -0.28
N TYR A 319 11.81 -8.76 -1.52
CA TYR A 319 12.53 -7.56 -1.91
C TYR A 319 11.67 -6.74 -2.88
N GLU A 320 11.58 -5.45 -2.62
CA GLU A 320 10.81 -4.53 -3.45
C GLU A 320 11.69 -3.32 -3.82
N ARG A 321 11.81 -3.03 -5.09
CA ARG A 321 12.69 -1.96 -5.58
C ARG A 321 11.94 -0.62 -5.65
N TYR A 322 11.75 0.03 -4.51
CA TYR A 322 11.06 1.32 -4.41
C TYR A 322 11.88 2.51 -4.90
N SER A 323 13.17 2.39 -5.07
CA SER A 323 14.01 3.45 -5.67
C SER A 323 13.59 3.84 -7.10
N VAL A 324 12.73 3.05 -7.76
CA VAL A 324 12.13 3.42 -9.06
C VAL A 324 10.87 4.28 -8.91
N VAL A 325 10.39 4.49 -7.68
CA VAL A 325 9.18 5.26 -7.32
C VAL A 325 9.60 6.54 -6.59
N ASP A 326 10.54 7.27 -7.16
CA ASP A 326 11.15 8.44 -6.55
C ASP A 326 10.27 9.69 -6.56
N THR A 327 9.32 9.77 -7.50
CA THR A 327 8.34 10.86 -7.60
C THR A 327 6.94 10.34 -7.92
N ILE A 328 5.94 11.11 -7.50
CA ILE A 328 4.57 11.07 -8.04
C ILE A 328 4.40 12.33 -8.85
N ASP A 329 4.11 12.20 -10.14
CA ASP A 329 4.02 13.31 -11.06
C ASP A 329 2.56 13.56 -11.43
N LEU A 330 2.11 14.82 -11.33
CA LEU A 330 0.82 15.30 -11.83
C LEU A 330 1.07 16.16 -13.05
N GLU A 331 0.79 15.62 -14.23
CA GLU A 331 1.01 16.22 -15.55
C GLU A 331 -0.27 16.91 -16.00
N PHE A 332 -0.26 18.24 -16.21
CA PHE A 332 -1.43 19.02 -16.68
C PHE A 332 -1.47 19.14 -18.20
N GLU A 333 -2.64 18.92 -18.79
CA GLU A 333 -2.87 19.08 -20.22
C GLU A 333 -4.29 19.64 -20.51
N PRO A 334 -4.39 20.94 -20.91
CA PRO A 334 -3.31 21.91 -21.09
C PRO A 334 -2.64 22.32 -19.79
N SER A 335 -1.47 22.95 -19.89
CA SER A 335 -0.74 23.47 -18.72
C SER A 335 -1.60 24.43 -17.90
N LEU A 336 -1.46 24.35 -16.58
CA LEU A 336 -2.16 25.21 -15.63
C LEU A 336 -1.57 26.61 -15.65
N GLN A 337 -2.43 27.62 -15.77
CA GLN A 337 -2.06 29.03 -15.65
C GLN A 337 -2.49 29.55 -14.28
N VAL A 338 -1.60 30.20 -13.59
CA VAL A 338 -1.88 30.89 -12.32
C VAL A 338 -1.58 32.36 -12.54
N ASP A 339 -2.61 33.19 -12.56
CA ASP A 339 -2.52 34.63 -12.72
C ASP A 339 -2.77 35.32 -11.39
N SER A 340 -1.97 36.32 -11.05
CA SER A 340 -2.14 37.14 -9.87
C SER A 340 -1.59 38.54 -10.11
N GLU A 341 -2.35 39.56 -9.74
CA GLU A 341 -1.87 40.95 -9.82
C GLU A 341 -0.64 41.20 -8.96
N ALA A 342 -0.53 40.49 -7.81
CA ALA A 342 0.57 40.64 -6.87
C ALA A 342 1.77 39.73 -7.17
N LEU A 343 1.53 38.52 -7.71
CA LEU A 343 2.54 37.47 -7.91
C LEU A 343 2.97 37.30 -9.37
N GLY A 344 2.28 37.97 -10.31
CA GLY A 344 2.47 37.78 -11.75
C GLY A 344 1.83 36.51 -12.27
N ALA A 345 2.10 36.18 -13.54
CA ALA A 345 1.60 34.99 -14.20
C ALA A 345 2.63 33.87 -14.15
N SER A 346 2.21 32.65 -13.83
CA SER A 346 3.04 31.45 -13.88
C SER A 346 2.32 30.31 -14.61
N THR A 347 3.10 29.44 -15.26
CA THR A 347 2.59 28.27 -15.95
C THR A 347 3.14 27.02 -15.32
N ILE A 348 2.26 26.08 -14.99
CA ILE A 348 2.63 24.80 -14.38
C ILE A 348 2.26 23.67 -15.36
N GLU A 349 3.26 22.98 -15.88
CA GLU A 349 3.07 21.82 -16.76
C GLU A 349 3.04 20.51 -15.93
N VAL A 350 3.90 20.42 -14.92
CA VAL A 350 4.05 19.22 -14.09
C VAL A 350 4.29 19.63 -12.64
N PHE A 351 3.47 19.09 -11.76
CA PHE A 351 3.74 19.12 -10.33
C PHE A 351 4.38 17.81 -9.89
N ARG A 352 5.57 17.86 -9.30
CA ARG A 352 6.31 16.69 -8.82
C ARG A 352 6.34 16.64 -7.31
N ASP A 353 5.83 15.55 -6.76
CA ASP A 353 5.91 15.27 -5.32
C ASP A 353 7.03 14.23 -5.07
N PRO A 354 8.19 14.63 -4.51
CA PRO A 354 9.29 13.72 -4.29
C PRO A 354 9.02 12.83 -3.09
N ASN A 355 9.10 11.52 -3.27
CA ASN A 355 8.88 10.54 -2.21
C ASN A 355 10.15 10.21 -1.41
N GLY A 356 11.33 10.34 -2.03
CA GLY A 356 12.61 9.95 -1.43
C GLY A 356 12.69 8.48 -1.03
N TRP A 357 11.82 7.62 -1.60
CA TRP A 357 11.71 6.23 -1.21
C TRP A 357 12.94 5.41 -1.60
N SER A 358 13.24 4.42 -0.78
CA SER A 358 14.36 3.50 -0.97
C SER A 358 13.90 2.06 -1.05
N ASP A 359 14.74 1.23 -1.66
CA ASP A 359 14.50 -0.21 -1.80
C ASP A 359 14.27 -0.89 -0.47
N THR A 360 13.47 -1.97 -0.51
CA THR A 360 12.90 -2.58 0.68
C THR A 360 13.07 -4.09 0.73
N TRP A 361 13.08 -4.65 1.94
CA TRP A 361 12.96 -6.08 2.19
C TRP A 361 12.03 -6.35 3.35
N SER A 362 11.46 -7.55 3.37
CA SER A 362 10.70 -8.06 4.50
C SER A 362 11.05 -9.51 4.75
N ALA A 363 10.90 -9.95 6.00
CA ALA A 363 11.01 -11.35 6.40
C ALA A 363 9.70 -11.80 7.02
N ARG A 364 9.28 -13.01 6.69
CA ARG A 364 8.04 -13.62 7.16
C ARG A 364 8.32 -15.04 7.65
N LEU A 365 7.78 -15.38 8.80
CA LEU A 365 7.83 -16.72 9.38
C LEU A 365 6.40 -17.18 9.64
N GLY A 366 6.01 -18.31 9.08
CA GLY A 366 4.69 -18.85 9.26
C GLY A 366 4.67 -20.36 9.30
N GLY A 367 3.62 -20.92 9.89
CA GLY A 367 3.46 -22.36 9.96
C GLY A 367 2.03 -22.76 10.26
N GLY A 368 1.79 -24.05 10.21
CA GLY A 368 0.49 -24.61 10.54
C GLY A 368 0.58 -26.02 11.10
N TYR A 369 -0.47 -26.39 11.81
CA TYR A 369 -0.70 -27.74 12.28
C TYR A 369 -2.10 -28.20 11.91
N ALA A 370 -2.22 -29.39 11.33
CA ALA A 370 -3.48 -29.96 10.88
C ALA A 370 -3.85 -31.23 11.67
N PHE A 371 -5.02 -31.18 12.26
CA PHE A 371 -5.68 -32.31 12.91
C PHE A 371 -6.53 -33.02 11.88
N ARG A 372 -6.13 -34.23 11.48
CA ARG A 372 -6.76 -34.99 10.40
C ARG A 372 -8.23 -35.34 10.65
N ARG A 373 -8.62 -35.48 11.93
CA ARG A 373 -9.98 -35.89 12.34
C ARG A 373 -10.46 -35.06 13.51
N VAL A 374 -11.29 -34.07 13.18
CA VAL A 374 -12.05 -33.30 14.16
C VAL A 374 -13.53 -33.35 13.71
N GLY A 375 -14.31 -34.22 14.35
CA GLY A 375 -15.62 -34.58 13.85
C GLY A 375 -15.55 -35.21 12.45
N PRO A 376 -16.36 -34.78 11.47
CA PRO A 376 -16.36 -35.34 10.12
C PRO A 376 -15.26 -34.76 9.20
N GLY A 377 -14.50 -33.80 9.65
CA GLY A 377 -13.52 -33.08 8.82
C GLY A 377 -12.14 -32.96 9.44
N ALA A 378 -11.33 -32.05 8.89
CA ALA A 378 -9.99 -31.72 9.36
C ALA A 378 -9.96 -30.26 9.85
N LEU A 379 -9.31 -30.01 10.98
CA LEU A 379 -9.07 -28.67 11.52
C LEU A 379 -7.60 -28.30 11.30
N MET A 380 -7.36 -27.12 10.79
CA MET A 380 -6.02 -26.55 10.61
C MET A 380 -5.89 -25.28 11.44
N LEU A 381 -4.83 -25.20 12.24
CA LEU A 381 -4.45 -24.01 12.99
C LEU A 381 -3.18 -23.42 12.37
N ARG A 382 -3.09 -22.11 12.27
CA ARG A 382 -1.99 -21.40 11.65
C ARG A 382 -1.56 -20.23 12.53
N ALA A 383 -0.27 -19.93 12.50
CA ALA A 383 0.29 -18.75 13.12
C ALA A 383 1.49 -18.27 12.33
N GLY A 384 1.80 -16.99 12.46
CA GLY A 384 2.97 -16.40 11.82
C GLY A 384 3.24 -14.99 12.29
N GLY A 385 4.34 -14.45 11.81
CA GLY A 385 4.73 -13.07 12.04
C GLY A 385 5.58 -12.56 10.89
N ASN A 386 5.65 -11.25 10.80
CA ASN A 386 6.47 -10.59 9.80
C ASN A 386 7.22 -9.39 10.38
N TYR A 387 8.28 -9.05 9.70
CA TYR A 387 9.02 -7.82 9.87
C TYR A 387 9.17 -7.17 8.50
N GLU A 388 8.88 -5.89 8.45
CA GLU A 388 9.10 -5.08 7.26
C GLU A 388 9.86 -3.82 7.64
N ALA A 389 10.95 -3.60 6.95
CA ALA A 389 11.80 -2.44 7.16
C ALA A 389 11.25 -1.20 6.41
N PRO A 390 11.57 0.09 6.73
CA PRO A 390 10.92 1.26 6.14
C PRO A 390 11.36 1.55 4.70
N THR A 391 10.49 1.92 3.75
CA THR A 391 10.83 2.53 2.45
C THR A 391 11.08 4.00 2.58
N GLN A 392 10.30 4.64 3.44
CA GLN A 392 10.18 6.08 3.56
C GLN A 392 11.22 6.60 4.55
N PRO A 393 12.18 7.46 4.16
CA PRO A 393 13.06 8.13 5.08
C PRO A 393 12.28 8.95 6.12
N LEU A 394 12.87 9.21 7.28
CA LEU A 394 12.17 9.89 8.37
C LEU A 394 11.71 11.30 7.98
N ASP A 395 12.54 12.01 7.23
CA ASP A 395 12.28 13.37 6.76
C ASP A 395 11.25 13.45 5.62
N TYR A 396 10.90 12.31 4.99
CA TYR A 396 9.82 12.17 4.01
C TYR A 396 8.56 11.52 4.58
N THR A 397 8.40 11.49 5.90
CA THR A 397 7.20 10.93 6.54
C THR A 397 5.96 11.74 6.16
N GLN A 398 4.93 11.07 5.66
CA GLN A 398 3.64 11.64 5.24
C GLN A 398 2.47 10.74 5.66
N LEU A 399 1.26 11.24 5.55
CA LEU A 399 0.04 10.52 5.94
C LEU A 399 -0.55 9.69 4.80
N GLY A 400 -0.28 10.04 3.54
CA GLY A 400 -0.81 9.33 2.38
C GLY A 400 -0.29 7.89 2.24
N PHE A 401 0.97 7.65 2.59
CA PHE A 401 1.60 6.35 2.52
C PHE A 401 2.38 6.07 3.80
N THR A 402 2.12 4.93 4.45
CA THR A 402 2.78 4.51 5.69
C THR A 402 3.92 3.54 5.42
N GLY A 403 4.88 3.96 4.59
CA GLY A 403 6.10 3.21 4.29
C GLY A 403 7.08 3.12 5.49
N TRP A 404 6.57 2.88 6.71
CA TRP A 404 7.32 2.89 7.95
C TRP A 404 7.70 1.47 8.36
N LYS A 405 8.70 1.35 9.22
CA LYS A 405 9.04 0.05 9.81
C LYS A 405 7.84 -0.52 10.56
N ARG A 406 7.55 -1.80 10.32
CA ARG A 406 6.43 -2.48 10.96
C ARG A 406 6.73 -3.93 11.31
N PHE A 407 6.00 -4.42 12.30
CA PHE A 407 5.97 -5.82 12.74
C PHE A 407 4.55 -6.31 12.64
N GLY A 408 4.38 -7.58 12.32
CA GLY A 408 3.08 -8.20 12.31
C GLY A 408 3.06 -9.51 13.09
N ALA A 409 1.94 -9.79 13.72
CA ALA A 409 1.64 -11.10 14.29
C ALA A 409 0.26 -11.55 13.80
N ALA A 410 0.15 -12.81 13.39
CA ALA A 410 -1.04 -13.35 12.79
C ALA A 410 -1.36 -14.74 13.32
N ALA A 411 -2.66 -15.06 13.36
CA ALA A 411 -3.16 -16.38 13.67
C ALA A 411 -4.45 -16.67 12.89
N GLY A 412 -4.80 -17.94 12.74
CA GLY A 412 -6.03 -18.32 12.08
C GLY A 412 -6.33 -19.80 12.16
N ALA A 413 -7.54 -20.14 11.72
CA ALA A 413 -8.02 -21.51 11.69
C ALA A 413 -8.77 -21.78 10.37
N ALA A 414 -8.75 -23.03 9.93
CA ALA A 414 -9.58 -23.48 8.84
C ALA A 414 -10.17 -24.86 9.14
N TYR A 415 -11.37 -25.08 8.65
CA TYR A 415 -12.05 -26.36 8.77
C TYR A 415 -12.42 -26.88 7.38
N ARG A 416 -11.90 -28.06 7.04
CA ARG A 416 -12.15 -28.72 5.76
C ARG A 416 -13.07 -29.91 5.92
N TRP A 417 -14.14 -29.91 5.16
CA TRP A 417 -15.09 -30.99 5.10
C TRP A 417 -15.62 -31.21 3.67
N ARG A 418 -15.46 -32.43 3.12
CA ARG A 418 -15.97 -32.83 1.81
C ARG A 418 -15.65 -31.84 0.68
N GLY A 419 -14.39 -31.43 0.55
CA GLY A 419 -13.97 -30.51 -0.52
C GLY A 419 -14.32 -29.05 -0.27
N VAL A 420 -14.97 -28.69 0.85
CA VAL A 420 -15.20 -27.31 1.26
C VAL A 420 -14.26 -26.97 2.42
N THR A 421 -13.56 -25.85 2.31
CA THR A 421 -12.73 -25.31 3.40
C THR A 421 -13.23 -23.92 3.77
N LEU A 422 -13.56 -23.72 5.04
CA LEU A 422 -13.84 -22.42 5.63
C LEU A 422 -12.60 -21.96 6.41
N SER A 423 -12.17 -20.74 6.20
CA SER A 423 -10.98 -20.18 6.82
C SER A 423 -11.28 -18.85 7.51
N LEU A 424 -10.65 -18.66 8.67
CA LEU A 424 -10.66 -17.41 9.41
C LEU A 424 -9.22 -17.02 9.69
N GLY A 425 -8.91 -15.74 9.62
CA GLY A 425 -7.60 -15.21 9.96
C GLY A 425 -7.69 -13.83 10.61
N TYR A 426 -6.71 -13.54 11.43
CA TYR A 426 -6.48 -12.23 12.03
C TYR A 426 -5.00 -11.91 12.00
N SER A 427 -4.67 -10.66 11.71
CA SER A 427 -3.31 -10.13 11.80
C SER A 427 -3.35 -8.71 12.37
N HIS A 428 -2.38 -8.40 13.22
CA HIS A 428 -2.15 -7.04 13.70
C HIS A 428 -0.76 -6.57 13.27
N LEU A 429 -0.70 -5.36 12.72
CA LEU A 429 0.54 -4.72 12.29
C LEU A 429 0.81 -3.49 13.17
N TRP A 430 1.93 -3.52 13.89
CA TRP A 430 2.44 -2.39 14.66
C TRP A 430 3.45 -1.62 13.81
N HIS A 431 3.22 -0.34 13.65
CA HIS A 431 4.20 0.56 13.03
C HIS A 431 5.08 1.22 14.10
N GLU A 432 6.31 1.56 13.72
CA GLU A 432 7.14 2.41 14.59
C GLU A 432 6.50 3.81 14.73
N THR A 433 6.56 4.37 15.92
CA THR A 433 6.26 5.79 16.11
C THR A 433 7.36 6.61 15.47
N ARG A 434 6.99 7.62 14.67
CA ARG A 434 7.94 8.52 14.01
C ARG A 434 7.90 9.90 14.64
N GLU A 435 9.05 10.37 15.11
CA GLU A 435 9.23 11.73 15.59
C GLU A 435 10.04 12.50 14.55
N VAL A 436 9.35 13.33 13.78
CA VAL A 436 9.93 14.11 12.68
C VAL A 436 10.20 15.53 13.17
N THR A 437 11.47 15.92 13.14
CA THR A 437 11.92 17.26 13.55
C THR A 437 12.50 18.07 12.40
N ASP A 438 12.69 17.44 11.23
CA ASP A 438 13.38 18.00 10.08
C ASP A 438 12.78 17.47 8.78
N THR A 439 11.49 17.81 8.58
CA THR A 439 10.69 17.36 7.44
C THR A 439 11.15 17.96 6.11
N ARG A 440 10.92 17.22 5.01
CA ARG A 440 10.98 17.73 3.63
C ARG A 440 9.69 18.39 3.17
N PHE A 441 8.60 18.16 3.88
CA PHE A 441 7.31 18.79 3.58
C PHE A 441 7.25 20.17 4.21
N MET A 442 7.20 21.18 3.33
CA MET A 442 7.19 22.60 3.71
C MET A 442 6.28 23.38 2.78
N THR A 443 5.70 24.42 3.29
CA THR A 443 5.14 25.49 2.46
C THR A 443 6.23 26.52 2.18
N TYR A 444 6.22 27.11 1.00
CA TYR A 444 7.17 28.16 0.61
C TYR A 444 6.45 29.24 -0.21
N ASP A 445 6.99 30.45 -0.16
CA ASP A 445 6.49 31.56 -0.96
C ASP A 445 6.72 31.26 -2.45
N THR A 446 5.63 31.25 -3.21
CA THR A 446 5.66 30.96 -4.66
C THR A 446 6.43 32.01 -5.46
N VAL A 447 6.56 33.25 -4.94
CA VAL A 447 7.34 34.33 -5.58
C VAL A 447 8.84 34.08 -5.41
N ALA A 448 9.24 33.67 -4.19
CA ALA A 448 10.65 33.34 -3.92
C ALA A 448 11.05 32.00 -4.56
N GLY A 449 10.07 31.18 -4.94
CA GLY A 449 10.26 29.86 -5.48
C GLY A 449 10.61 28.80 -4.42
N PRO A 450 10.61 27.51 -4.81
CA PRO A 450 10.97 26.44 -3.89
C PRO A 450 12.45 26.58 -3.48
N PRO A 451 12.79 26.16 -2.24
CA PRO A 451 14.19 25.99 -1.87
C PRO A 451 14.92 25.12 -2.88
N ALA A 452 16.22 25.36 -3.09
CA ALA A 452 17.01 24.54 -4.00
C ALA A 452 16.92 23.05 -3.65
N PRO A 453 17.00 22.12 -4.62
CA PRO A 453 16.94 20.71 -4.36
C PRO A 453 17.87 20.29 -3.23
N GLY A 454 17.31 19.69 -2.16
CA GLY A 454 18.03 19.28 -0.97
C GLY A 454 18.08 20.30 0.17
N GLN A 455 17.71 21.57 -0.05
CA GLN A 455 17.57 22.56 1.03
C GLN A 455 16.29 22.34 1.85
N ARG A 456 16.32 22.79 3.08
CA ARG A 456 15.23 22.77 4.05
C ARG A 456 14.93 24.19 4.54
N CYS A 457 13.79 24.41 5.16
CA CYS A 457 13.46 25.75 5.69
C CYS A 457 14.56 26.34 6.57
N ARG A 458 15.25 25.53 7.36
CA ARG A 458 16.37 25.97 8.20
C ARG A 458 17.60 26.42 7.42
N ASP A 459 17.74 26.00 6.16
CA ASP A 459 18.90 26.27 5.31
C ASP A 459 18.70 27.54 4.46
N VAL A 460 17.51 28.16 4.55
CA VAL A 460 17.12 29.36 3.81
C VAL A 460 17.38 30.58 4.70
N GLU A 461 18.22 31.52 4.29
CA GLU A 461 18.60 32.71 5.07
C GLU A 461 17.43 33.62 5.45
N ASP A 462 16.36 33.62 4.62
CA ASP A 462 15.11 34.35 4.91
C ASP A 462 13.99 33.37 5.25
N ALA A 463 14.04 32.78 6.46
CA ALA A 463 13.05 31.85 6.97
C ALA A 463 11.60 32.35 7.03
N ILE A 464 11.36 33.62 6.66
CA ILE A 464 10.05 34.28 6.67
C ILE A 464 9.09 33.63 5.66
N HIS A 465 9.60 32.95 4.63
CA HIS A 465 8.83 32.44 3.51
C HIS A 465 8.80 30.89 3.41
N CYS A 466 9.19 30.20 4.47
CA CYS A 466 9.22 28.73 4.48
C CYS A 466 8.78 28.19 5.85
N THR A 467 7.73 27.37 5.85
CA THR A 467 7.19 26.76 7.08
C THR A 467 7.21 25.23 6.97
N PRO A 468 7.89 24.52 7.89
CA PRO A 468 7.83 23.07 7.96
C PRO A 468 6.43 22.60 8.40
N ILE A 469 5.76 21.82 7.58
CA ILE A 469 4.39 21.36 7.82
C ILE A 469 4.30 19.90 8.30
N GLY A 470 5.36 19.11 8.08
CA GLY A 470 5.42 17.68 8.41
C GLY A 470 6.18 17.37 9.70
N ASN A 471 6.65 18.38 10.45
CA ASN A 471 7.26 18.12 11.75
C ASN A 471 6.20 17.71 12.78
N GLY A 472 6.49 16.66 13.55
CA GLY A 472 5.56 16.14 14.54
C GLY A 472 5.72 14.65 14.82
N THR A 473 4.78 14.09 15.55
CA THR A 473 4.73 12.68 15.91
C THR A 473 3.65 11.97 15.10
N TYR A 474 4.03 10.88 14.47
CA TYR A 474 3.15 10.03 13.66
C TYR A 474 3.03 8.64 14.29
N ARG A 475 1.82 8.11 14.37
CA ARG A 475 1.53 6.75 14.86
C ARG A 475 0.59 6.04 13.90
N ALA A 476 0.81 4.74 13.68
CA ALA A 476 -0.06 3.90 12.88
C ALA A 476 -0.16 2.48 13.43
N SER A 477 -1.31 1.86 13.24
CA SER A 477 -1.54 0.43 13.43
C SER A 477 -2.61 -0.06 12.47
N ILE A 478 -2.58 -1.37 12.14
CA ILE A 478 -3.55 -1.96 11.23
C ILE A 478 -4.02 -3.29 11.82
N ASP A 479 -5.32 -3.47 11.87
CA ASP A 479 -5.99 -4.74 12.15
C ASP A 479 -6.56 -5.31 10.85
N LEU A 480 -6.25 -6.57 10.58
CA LEU A 480 -6.67 -7.30 9.39
C LEU A 480 -7.49 -8.53 9.81
N PHE A 481 -8.68 -8.64 9.28
CA PHE A 481 -9.54 -9.80 9.46
C PHE A 481 -9.78 -10.46 8.10
N ALA A 482 -9.72 -11.78 8.03
CA ALA A 482 -10.01 -12.50 6.81
C ALA A 482 -11.01 -13.64 7.04
N VAL A 483 -11.93 -13.76 6.09
CA VAL A 483 -12.86 -14.89 5.99
C VAL A 483 -12.71 -15.49 4.60
N GLY A 484 -12.61 -16.81 4.50
CA GLY A 484 -12.41 -17.49 3.23
C GLY A 484 -13.26 -18.73 3.06
N LEU A 485 -13.72 -18.93 1.82
CA LEU A 485 -14.36 -20.13 1.33
C LEU A 485 -13.55 -20.68 0.15
N ASP A 486 -13.07 -21.92 0.27
CA ASP A 486 -12.42 -22.66 -0.82
C ASP A 486 -13.24 -23.92 -1.13
N VAL A 487 -13.55 -24.17 -2.40
CA VAL A 487 -14.36 -25.30 -2.87
C VAL A 487 -13.57 -26.11 -3.91
N ALA A 488 -13.31 -27.37 -3.59
CA ALA A 488 -12.78 -28.37 -4.51
C ALA A 488 -13.93 -29.20 -5.09
N PHE A 489 -14.38 -28.88 -6.31
CA PHE A 489 -15.61 -29.48 -6.89
C PHE A 489 -15.49 -30.97 -7.09
N ASP A 490 -14.32 -31.47 -7.46
CA ASP A 490 -14.14 -32.93 -7.68
C ASP A 490 -14.31 -33.73 -6.38
N GLU A 491 -13.82 -33.17 -5.25
CA GLU A 491 -13.99 -33.78 -3.93
C GLU A 491 -15.42 -33.62 -3.39
N LEU A 492 -16.08 -32.51 -3.72
CA LEU A 492 -17.47 -32.24 -3.31
C LEU A 492 -18.46 -33.16 -4.01
N LEU A 493 -18.22 -33.46 -5.30
CA LEU A 493 -19.09 -34.27 -6.15
C LEU A 493 -18.81 -35.79 -6.03
N ASP A 494 -17.65 -36.15 -5.49
CA ASP A 494 -17.31 -37.57 -5.24
C ASP A 494 -18.10 -38.11 -4.05
N ARG A 495 -19.23 -38.80 -4.34
CA ARG A 495 -20.12 -39.38 -3.33
C ARG A 495 -19.56 -40.65 -2.67
N SER A 496 -18.40 -41.13 -3.11
CA SER A 496 -17.80 -42.40 -2.66
C SER A 496 -16.83 -42.23 -1.48
N ARG A 497 -16.56 -41.02 -1.03
CA ARG A 497 -15.66 -40.72 0.08
C ARG A 497 -16.36 -40.23 1.32
#